data_13357090496b60f7cdb3d18c0e09ebd7
#
_entry.id   13357090496b60f7cdb3d18c0e09ebd7
#
_cell.length_a   1.000
_cell.length_b   1.000
_cell.length_c   1.000
_cell.angle_alpha   90.00
_cell.angle_beta   90.00
_cell.angle_gamma   90.00
#
_symmetry.space_group_name_H-M   'P 1'
#
loop_
_entity.id
_entity.type
_entity.pdbx_description
1 polymer ?
#
loop_
_entity_poly.entity_id
_entity_poly.type
_entity_poly.pdbx_seq_one_letter_code
_entity_poly.pdbx_strand_id
1 'polypeptide(L)'
;MIWLYRLLFPFAALLSAPYYLRRMLRRGGYGTDLPMRIGLWPRLPEKKPGIRRIWIQAVSVGELASIGPLLDELTANDTVEVVLTGTTSTGLSLARKRHGKQVLARGPFPIDWWLFSILA
;
A
#
# COMPACT_ATOMS: atom_id res chain seq x y z
N MET A 1 15.65 -9.39 -19.74
CA MET A 1 14.25 -9.52 -19.35
C MET A 1 13.67 -8.25 -18.70
N ILE A 2 14.36 -7.64 -17.73
CA ILE A 2 13.82 -6.46 -17.00
C ILE A 2 13.59 -5.24 -17.91
N TRP A 3 14.43 -5.02 -18.91
CA TRP A 3 14.28 -3.94 -19.89
C TRP A 3 13.06 -4.12 -20.79
N LEU A 4 12.77 -5.36 -21.19
CA LEU A 4 11.59 -5.69 -21.96
C LEU A 4 10.31 -5.43 -21.16
N TYR A 5 10.31 -5.82 -19.89
CA TYR A 5 9.21 -5.50 -18.98
C TYR A 5 8.98 -3.99 -18.84
N ARG A 6 10.05 -3.23 -18.61
CA ARG A 6 9.96 -1.76 -18.47
C ARG A 6 9.44 -1.08 -19.72
N LEU A 7 9.78 -1.61 -20.89
CA LEU A 7 9.32 -1.09 -22.18
C LEU A 7 7.86 -1.47 -22.45
N LEU A 8 7.50 -2.73 -22.20
CA LEU A 8 6.16 -3.26 -22.52
C LEU A 8 5.10 -2.87 -21.49
N PHE A 9 5.48 -2.67 -20.23
CA PHE A 9 4.56 -2.36 -19.14
C PHE A 9 3.66 -1.15 -19.43
N PRO A 10 4.16 0.03 -19.88
CA PRO A 10 3.29 1.18 -20.16
C PRO A 10 2.26 0.90 -21.26
N PHE A 11 2.61 0.12 -22.28
CA PHE A 11 1.66 -0.28 -23.33
C PHE A 11 0.60 -1.24 -22.80
N ALA A 12 1.00 -2.24 -22.02
CA ALA A 12 0.06 -3.16 -21.38
C ALA A 12 -0.86 -2.42 -20.38
N ALA A 13 -0.32 -1.49 -19.61
CA ALA A 13 -1.08 -0.66 -18.70
C ALA A 13 -2.09 0.22 -19.45
N LEU A 14 -1.69 0.86 -20.55
CA LEU A 14 -2.58 1.69 -21.37
C LEU A 14 -3.72 0.87 -21.98
N LEU A 15 -3.42 -0.30 -22.54
CA LEU A 15 -4.43 -1.20 -23.13
C LEU A 15 -5.40 -1.77 -22.08
N SER A 16 -4.91 -2.05 -20.88
CA SER A 16 -5.72 -2.59 -19.79
C SER A 16 -6.42 -1.51 -18.96
N ALA A 17 -6.00 -0.24 -19.07
CA ALA A 17 -6.54 0.88 -18.31
C ALA A 17 -8.08 0.98 -18.33
N PRO A 18 -8.78 0.91 -19.49
CA PRO A 18 -10.23 1.02 -19.52
C PRO A 18 -10.93 -0.11 -18.75
N TYR A 19 -10.39 -1.33 -18.83
CA TYR A 19 -10.91 -2.45 -18.06
C TYR A 19 -10.75 -2.26 -16.55
N TYR A 20 -9.54 -1.90 -16.11
CA TYR A 20 -9.26 -1.66 -14.70
C TYR A 20 -10.00 -0.44 -14.16
N LEU A 21 -10.09 0.63 -14.93
CA LEU A 21 -10.84 1.84 -14.56
C LEU A 21 -12.33 1.52 -14.34
N ARG A 22 -12.95 0.77 -15.27
CA ARG A 22 -14.33 0.33 -15.12
C ARG A 22 -14.53 -0.55 -13.90
N ARG A 23 -13.59 -1.46 -13.63
CA ARG A 23 -13.61 -2.32 -12.45
C ARG A 23 -13.46 -1.52 -11.15
N MET A 24 -12.58 -0.53 -11.14
CA MET A 24 -12.38 0.39 -10.01
C MET A 24 -13.65 1.18 -9.72
N LEU A 25 -14.25 1.78 -10.71
CA LEU A 25 -15.49 2.56 -10.56
C LEU A 25 -16.65 1.70 -10.04
N ARG A 26 -16.74 0.44 -10.45
CA ARG A 26 -17.78 -0.48 -9.98
C ARG A 26 -17.57 -0.95 -8.54
N ARG A 27 -16.34 -1.11 -8.09
CA ARG A 27 -16.03 -1.63 -6.74
C ARG A 27 -15.94 -0.56 -5.68
N GLY A 28 -15.84 0.72 -6.05
CA GLY A 28 -15.65 1.83 -5.13
C GLY A 28 -14.32 1.78 -4.34
N GLY A 29 -14.01 2.85 -3.63
CA GLY A 29 -12.90 2.86 -2.67
C GLY A 29 -11.50 3.13 -3.24
N TYR A 30 -11.37 3.41 -4.54
CA TYR A 30 -10.07 3.70 -5.15
C TYR A 30 -9.74 5.20 -5.32
N GLY A 31 -10.73 6.08 -5.19
CA GLY A 31 -10.57 7.49 -5.54
C GLY A 31 -9.51 8.23 -4.74
N THR A 32 -9.40 7.95 -3.45
CA THR A 32 -8.41 8.57 -2.55
C THR A 32 -7.04 7.88 -2.62
N ASP A 33 -7.00 6.63 -3.03
CA ASP A 33 -5.77 5.81 -2.99
C ASP A 33 -5.00 5.83 -4.32
N LEU A 34 -5.60 6.37 -5.39
CA LEU A 34 -4.98 6.38 -6.72
C LEU A 34 -3.63 7.12 -6.77
N PRO A 35 -3.48 8.32 -6.18
CA PRO A 35 -2.18 8.98 -6.14
C PRO A 35 -1.11 8.15 -5.43
N MET A 36 -1.47 7.48 -4.34
CA MET A 36 -0.55 6.63 -3.60
C MET A 36 -0.11 5.41 -4.40
N ARG A 37 -0.99 4.88 -5.28
CA ARG A 37 -0.65 3.75 -6.18
C ARG A 37 0.39 4.10 -7.24
N ILE A 38 0.50 5.36 -7.59
CA ILE A 38 1.53 5.85 -8.52
C ILE A 38 2.74 6.45 -7.78
N GLY A 39 2.88 6.16 -6.49
CA GLY A 39 4.03 6.57 -5.67
C GLY A 39 3.89 7.93 -5.00
N LEU A 40 2.77 8.63 -5.18
CA LEU A 40 2.54 9.93 -4.53
C LEU A 40 1.98 9.74 -3.12
N TRP A 41 2.84 9.25 -2.24
CA TRP A 41 2.52 9.11 -0.83
C TRP A 41 2.63 10.44 -0.08
N PRO A 42 1.75 10.71 0.88
CA PRO A 42 1.93 11.85 1.77
C PRO A 42 3.23 11.67 2.56
N ARG A 43 3.91 12.76 2.82
CA ARG A 43 5.12 12.72 3.66
C ARG A 43 4.78 12.18 5.04
N LEU A 44 5.50 11.15 5.44
CA LEU A 44 5.40 10.63 6.79
C LEU A 44 6.04 11.60 7.77
N PRO A 45 5.55 11.67 9.02
CA PRO A 45 6.21 12.47 10.07
C PRO A 45 7.67 12.08 10.22
N GLU A 46 8.51 13.04 10.60
CA GLU A 46 9.91 12.75 10.91
C GLU A 46 9.99 11.72 12.03
N LYS A 47 10.86 10.75 11.84
CA LYS A 47 11.08 9.69 12.82
C LYS A 47 11.87 10.25 14.01
N LYS A 48 11.32 10.16 15.20
CA LYS A 48 12.01 10.56 16.43
C LYS A 48 13.22 9.65 16.70
N PRO A 49 14.28 10.18 17.36
CA PRO A 49 15.39 9.35 17.81
C PRO A 49 14.91 8.17 18.66
N GLY A 50 15.48 6.99 18.44
CA GLY A 50 15.11 5.77 19.17
C GLY A 50 13.88 5.04 18.64
N ILE A 51 13.12 5.61 17.73
CA ILE A 51 11.97 4.96 17.10
C ILE A 51 12.43 4.09 15.92
N ARG A 52 11.91 2.87 15.86
CA ARG A 52 12.05 1.97 14.69
C ARG A 52 10.80 2.06 13.84
N ARG A 53 10.96 2.35 12.57
CA ARG A 53 9.85 2.35 11.62
C ARG A 53 9.92 1.09 10.78
N ILE A 54 8.86 0.29 10.82
CA ILE A 54 8.74 -0.99 10.14
C ILE A 54 7.68 -0.86 9.06
N TRP A 55 8.02 -1.28 7.85
CA TRP A 55 7.09 -1.35 6.73
C TRP A 55 6.64 -2.79 6.54
N ILE A 56 5.32 -3.02 6.61
CA ILE A 56 4.69 -4.31 6.41
C ILE A 56 3.79 -4.23 5.19
N GLN A 57 3.94 -5.19 4.28
CA GLN A 57 3.06 -5.34 3.14
C GLN A 57 2.21 -6.59 3.29
N ALA A 58 0.89 -6.41 3.20
CA ALA A 58 -0.09 -7.50 3.16
C ALA A 58 -0.87 -7.40 1.84
N VAL A 59 -0.67 -8.35 0.95
CA VAL A 59 -1.25 -8.31 -0.41
C VAL A 59 -2.74 -8.58 -0.40
N SER A 60 -3.20 -9.47 0.48
CA SER A 60 -4.57 -9.97 0.52
C SER A 60 -5.24 -9.79 1.88
N VAL A 61 -6.56 -9.98 1.89
CA VAL A 61 -7.37 -9.98 3.12
C VAL A 61 -6.90 -11.09 4.08
N GLY A 62 -6.56 -12.27 3.55
CA GLY A 62 -6.09 -13.40 4.36
C GLY A 62 -4.75 -13.10 5.04
N GLU A 63 -3.80 -12.54 4.30
CA GLU A 63 -2.52 -12.12 4.88
C GLU A 63 -2.71 -11.05 5.94
N LEU A 64 -3.55 -10.05 5.67
CA LEU A 64 -3.84 -9.01 6.63
C LEU A 64 -4.46 -9.56 7.92
N ALA A 65 -5.33 -10.56 7.81
CA ALA A 65 -5.90 -11.22 8.99
C ALA A 65 -4.83 -12.00 9.78
N SER A 66 -3.90 -12.66 9.09
CA SER A 66 -2.84 -13.45 9.72
C SER A 66 -1.81 -12.60 10.47
N ILE A 67 -1.53 -11.39 10.01
CA ILE A 67 -0.55 -10.50 10.66
C ILE A 67 -1.12 -9.70 11.83
N GLY A 68 -2.43 -9.83 12.11
CA GLY A 68 -3.07 -9.11 13.21
C GLY A 68 -2.34 -9.23 14.55
N PRO A 69 -2.05 -10.43 15.05
CA PRO A 69 -1.32 -10.61 16.29
C PRO A 69 0.08 -9.99 16.29
N LEU A 70 0.78 -10.06 15.16
CA LEU A 70 2.09 -9.41 14.97
C LEU A 70 1.98 -7.89 15.05
N LEU A 71 0.96 -7.30 14.42
CA LEU A 71 0.71 -5.87 14.50
C LEU A 71 0.40 -5.43 15.93
N ASP A 72 -0.41 -6.21 16.66
CA ASP A 72 -0.75 -5.91 18.04
C ASP A 72 0.49 -5.89 18.92
N GLU A 73 1.38 -6.85 18.75
CA GLU A 73 2.63 -6.93 19.52
C GLU A 73 3.62 -5.82 19.15
N LEU A 74 3.80 -5.54 17.86
CA LEU A 74 4.70 -4.48 17.40
C LEU A 74 4.22 -3.11 17.86
N THR A 75 2.93 -2.84 17.78
CA THR A 75 2.36 -1.53 18.14
C THR A 75 2.13 -1.34 19.63
N ALA A 76 2.21 -2.40 20.44
CA ALA A 76 2.27 -2.30 21.89
C ALA A 76 3.58 -1.68 22.39
N ASN A 77 4.62 -1.64 21.55
CA ASN A 77 5.90 -1.04 21.88
C ASN A 77 5.98 0.39 21.38
N ASP A 78 6.05 1.35 22.28
CA ASP A 78 6.11 2.79 21.96
C ASP A 78 7.33 3.20 21.14
N THR A 79 8.34 2.35 21.00
CA THR A 79 9.53 2.58 20.18
C THR A 79 9.38 2.06 18.75
N VAL A 80 8.22 1.50 18.39
CA VAL A 80 7.95 0.95 17.05
C VAL A 80 6.79 1.68 16.40
N GLU A 81 7.03 2.13 15.18
CA GLU A 81 6.00 2.66 14.27
C GLU A 81 5.85 1.71 13.09
N VAL A 82 4.62 1.46 12.67
CA VAL A 82 4.32 0.57 11.55
C VAL A 82 3.69 1.35 10.40
N VAL A 83 4.19 1.15 9.19
CA VAL A 83 3.55 1.55 7.94
C VAL A 83 3.01 0.30 7.27
N LEU A 84 1.71 0.26 7.05
CA LEU A 84 1.01 -0.90 6.49
C LEU A 84 0.56 -0.62 5.07
N THR A 85 0.98 -1.46 4.13
CA THR A 85 0.53 -1.36 2.75
C THR A 85 -0.19 -2.63 2.31
N GLY A 86 -1.13 -2.45 1.39
CA GLY A 86 -1.89 -3.54 0.80
C GLY A 86 -2.10 -3.34 -0.69
N THR A 87 -2.51 -4.38 -1.39
CA THR A 87 -2.72 -4.31 -2.83
C THR A 87 -4.20 -4.22 -3.18
N THR A 88 -5.05 -4.97 -2.51
CA THR A 88 -6.48 -5.04 -2.82
C THR A 88 -7.29 -3.98 -2.06
N SER A 89 -8.32 -3.44 -2.70
CA SER A 89 -9.24 -2.48 -2.06
C SER A 89 -9.93 -3.06 -0.82
N THR A 90 -10.28 -4.34 -0.87
CA THR A 90 -10.90 -5.05 0.26
C THR A 90 -9.93 -5.19 1.42
N GLY A 91 -8.67 -5.54 1.15
CA GLY A 91 -7.60 -5.59 2.16
C GLY A 91 -7.35 -4.22 2.80
N LEU A 92 -7.24 -3.16 1.99
CA LEU A 92 -7.07 -1.80 2.48
C LEU A 92 -8.25 -1.32 3.35
N SER A 93 -9.48 -1.67 2.96
CA SER A 93 -10.68 -1.39 3.77
C SER A 93 -10.64 -2.10 5.12
N LEU A 94 -10.22 -3.37 5.13
CA LEU A 94 -10.05 -4.14 6.36
C LEU A 94 -8.93 -3.57 7.24
N ALA A 95 -7.79 -3.21 6.65
CA ALA A 95 -6.69 -2.56 7.34
C ALA A 95 -7.15 -1.26 8.02
N ARG A 96 -7.94 -0.46 7.31
CA ARG A 96 -8.50 0.79 7.84
C ARG A 96 -9.40 0.55 9.04
N LYS A 97 -10.26 -0.46 8.97
CA LYS A 97 -11.22 -0.77 10.05
C LYS A 97 -10.53 -1.36 11.28
N ARG A 98 -9.62 -2.32 11.09
CA ARG A 98 -9.01 -3.08 12.20
C ARG A 98 -7.78 -2.40 12.79
N HIS A 99 -6.93 -1.83 11.96
CA HIS A 99 -5.60 -1.36 12.35
C HIS A 99 -5.40 0.15 12.14
N GLY A 100 -6.44 0.87 11.78
CA GLY A 100 -6.34 2.29 11.42
C GLY A 100 -5.80 3.21 12.51
N LYS A 101 -5.97 2.83 13.78
CA LYS A 101 -5.48 3.59 14.93
C LYS A 101 -4.12 3.09 15.45
N GLN A 102 -3.72 1.88 15.08
CA GLN A 102 -2.49 1.25 15.54
C GLN A 102 -1.27 1.64 14.69
N VAL A 103 -1.48 1.83 13.38
CA VAL A 103 -0.38 2.07 12.44
C VAL A 103 -0.20 3.56 12.17
N LEU A 104 1.06 3.96 11.98
CA LEU A 104 1.42 5.34 11.65
C LEU A 104 0.80 5.79 10.34
N ALA A 105 0.87 4.95 9.33
CA ALA A 105 0.29 5.18 8.02
C ALA A 105 -0.14 3.87 7.36
N ARG A 106 -1.11 3.97 6.48
CA ARG A 106 -1.61 2.85 5.69
C ARG A 106 -2.02 3.31 4.30
N GLY A 107 -1.88 2.45 3.33
CA GLY A 107 -2.30 2.76 1.97
C GLY A 107 -1.99 1.64 0.99
N PRO A 108 -2.25 1.87 -0.29
CA PRO A 108 -1.92 0.91 -1.32
C PRO A 108 -0.41 0.83 -1.52
N PHE A 109 0.07 -0.38 -1.80
CA PHE A 109 1.41 -0.56 -2.32
C PHE A 109 1.49 0.09 -3.71
N PRO A 110 2.56 0.85 -4.02
CA PRO A 110 2.76 1.43 -5.34
C PRO A 110 2.77 0.35 -6.43
N ILE A 111 2.31 0.70 -7.62
CA ILE A 111 2.39 -0.19 -8.77
C ILE A 111 3.86 -0.47 -9.04
N ASP A 112 4.20 -1.75 -9.19
CA ASP A 112 5.58 -2.21 -9.42
C ASP A 112 6.07 -1.82 -10.81
N TRP A 113 6.33 -0.55 -10.95
CA TRP A 113 7.04 0.03 -12.08
C TRP A 113 8.13 0.96 -11.55
N TRP A 114 9.31 0.86 -12.08
CA TRP A 114 10.50 1.53 -11.55
C TRP A 114 10.31 3.02 -11.24
N LEU A 115 9.57 3.74 -12.09
CA LEU A 115 9.31 5.16 -11.90
C LEU A 115 8.47 5.43 -10.65
N PHE A 116 7.44 4.62 -10.41
CA PHE A 116 6.55 4.80 -9.26
C PHE A 116 7.20 4.35 -7.95
N SER A 117 8.09 3.37 -8.02
CA SER A 117 8.86 2.92 -6.85
C SER A 117 9.91 3.93 -6.39
N ILE A 118 10.40 4.80 -7.29
CA ILE A 118 11.32 5.89 -6.92
C ILE A 118 10.58 7.04 -6.25
N LEU A 119 9.31 7.27 -6.62
CA LEU A 119 8.51 8.36 -6.08
C LEU A 119 7.91 8.04 -4.69
N ALA A 120 7.80 6.76 -4.34
CA ALA A 120 7.29 6.30 -3.06
C ALA A 120 8.34 6.32 -1.96
#